data_30c90289dea9c452a40b18aef2e33c27
#
_entry.id   30c90289dea9c452a40b18aef2e33c27
#
_cell.length_a   1.000
_cell.length_b   1.000
_cell.length_c   1.000
_cell.angle_alpha   90.00
_cell.angle_beta   90.00
_cell.angle_gamma   90.00
#
_symmetry.space_group_name_H-M   'P 1'
#
loop_
_entity.id
_entity.type
_entity.pdbx_description
1 polymer ?
#
loop_
_entity_poly.entity_id
_entity_poly.type
_entity_poly.pdbx_seq_one_letter_code
_entity_poly.pdbx_strand_id
1 'polypeptide(L)'
;LVETDVLLALVSKGDKHHGEAVRLLDMFEGETLLSPYALVELNLLIRSGEVAVREVGAFYTALGNLLEYRAVDLLPSKPLYHAKAYELRRRYKQLTYFDSLHAAASIVEEAGLVSYDRTYTNIANLKYNHPAKYV
;
A
#
# COMPACT_ATOMS: atom_id res chain seq x y z
N LEU A 1 3.71 -5.52 -4.65
CA LEU A 1 2.83 -4.36 -4.46
C LEU A 1 2.78 -4.00 -3.00
N VAL A 2 2.96 -2.73 -2.69
CA VAL A 2 2.83 -2.18 -1.34
C VAL A 2 1.59 -1.29 -1.25
N GLU A 3 1.02 -1.21 -0.06
CA GLU A 3 -0.15 -0.39 0.18
C GLU A 3 0.16 0.74 1.19
N THR A 4 -0.86 1.41 1.68
CA THR A 4 -0.75 2.64 2.47
C THR A 4 0.10 2.49 3.72
N ASP A 5 0.04 1.36 4.43
CA ASP A 5 0.76 1.18 5.68
C ASP A 5 2.29 1.15 5.50
N VAL A 6 2.76 0.52 4.43
CA VAL A 6 4.19 0.52 4.08
C VAL A 6 4.61 1.92 3.65
N LEU A 7 3.75 2.61 2.89
CA LEU A 7 4.01 3.99 2.48
C LEU A 7 4.14 4.92 3.69
N LEU A 8 3.24 4.81 4.66
CA LEU A 8 3.30 5.59 5.90
C LEU A 8 4.58 5.32 6.68
N ALA A 9 4.97 4.06 6.81
CA ALA A 9 6.21 3.68 7.49
C ALA A 9 7.44 4.27 6.77
N LEU A 10 7.40 4.32 5.45
CA LEU A 10 8.49 4.88 4.65
C LEU A 10 8.64 6.40 4.85
N VAL A 11 7.54 7.14 4.91
CA VAL A 11 7.59 8.62 4.98
C VAL A 11 7.71 9.14 6.41
N SER A 12 7.46 8.34 7.42
CA SER A 12 7.49 8.75 8.82
C SER A 12 8.74 8.19 9.52
N LYS A 13 9.74 9.04 9.72
CA LYS A 13 11.00 8.63 10.37
C LYS A 13 10.81 8.17 11.82
N GLY A 14 9.74 8.63 12.47
CA GLY A 14 9.40 8.22 13.83
C GLY A 14 8.59 6.94 13.93
N ASP A 15 8.16 6.38 12.81
CA ASP A 15 7.40 5.14 12.79
C ASP A 15 8.31 3.97 13.19
N LYS A 16 7.80 3.07 14.03
CA LYS A 16 8.56 1.90 14.49
C LYS A 16 9.00 0.99 13.33
N HIS A 17 8.28 1.03 12.22
CA HIS A 17 8.55 0.21 11.03
C HIS A 17 9.37 0.95 9.96
N HIS A 18 9.79 2.20 10.22
CA HIS A 18 10.49 3.01 9.22
C HIS A 18 11.72 2.32 8.65
N GLY A 19 12.63 1.86 9.51
CA GLY A 19 13.85 1.19 9.07
C GLY A 19 13.58 -0.08 8.28
N GLU A 20 12.57 -0.83 8.68
CA GLU A 20 12.14 -2.04 7.98
C GLU A 20 11.58 -1.73 6.60
N ALA A 21 10.76 -0.68 6.48
CA ALA A 21 10.21 -0.25 5.20
C ALA A 21 11.32 0.21 4.23
N VAL A 22 12.31 0.94 4.73
CA VAL A 22 13.47 1.35 3.93
C VAL A 22 14.22 0.12 3.40
N ARG A 23 14.52 -0.85 4.27
CA ARG A 23 15.21 -2.08 3.86
C ARG A 23 14.39 -2.90 2.85
N LEU A 24 13.08 -2.93 3.03
CA LEU A 24 12.18 -3.61 2.10
C LEU A 24 12.27 -3.02 0.70
N LEU A 25 12.21 -1.69 0.59
CA LEU A 25 12.31 -1.01 -0.69
C LEU A 25 13.70 -1.15 -1.31
N ASP A 26 14.76 -1.17 -0.49
CA ASP A 26 16.12 -1.41 -0.98
C ASP A 26 16.23 -2.82 -1.59
N MET A 27 15.64 -3.81 -0.92
CA MET A 27 15.65 -5.21 -1.37
C MET A 27 14.94 -5.39 -2.71
N PHE A 28 13.83 -4.67 -2.91
CA PHE A 28 13.01 -4.78 -4.12
C PHE A 28 13.12 -3.53 -5.01
N GLU A 29 14.28 -2.88 -5.01
CA GLU A 29 14.50 -1.70 -5.83
C GLU A 29 14.21 -1.98 -7.31
N GLY A 30 13.40 -1.12 -7.92
CA GLY A 30 12.99 -1.28 -9.32
C GLY A 30 11.88 -2.31 -9.55
N GLU A 31 11.48 -3.03 -8.50
CA GLU A 31 10.44 -4.07 -8.59
C GLU A 31 9.23 -3.78 -7.69
N THR A 32 9.16 -2.58 -7.11
CA THR A 32 8.08 -2.21 -6.20
C THR A 32 7.00 -1.43 -6.93
N LEU A 33 5.76 -1.87 -6.76
CA LEU A 33 4.56 -1.18 -7.24
C LEU A 33 3.81 -0.61 -6.04
N LEU A 34 3.34 0.63 -6.17
CA LEU A 34 2.43 1.21 -5.19
C LEU A 34 0.99 0.97 -5.63
N SER A 35 0.15 0.48 -4.70
CA SER A 35 -1.28 0.32 -4.97
C SER A 35 -1.89 1.62 -5.46
N PRO A 36 -2.78 1.57 -6.48
CA PRO A 36 -3.42 2.77 -7.03
C PRO A 36 -4.29 3.49 -6.01
N TYR A 37 -4.66 2.81 -4.92
CA TYR A 37 -5.56 3.35 -3.89
C TYR A 37 -4.82 3.88 -2.66
N ALA A 38 -3.50 3.70 -2.59
CA ALA A 38 -2.71 4.13 -1.43
C ALA A 38 -2.73 5.65 -1.25
N LEU A 39 -2.61 6.42 -2.34
CA LEU A 39 -2.62 7.87 -2.25
C LEU A 39 -3.99 8.43 -1.86
N VAL A 40 -5.06 7.83 -2.37
CA VAL A 40 -6.44 8.23 -2.01
C VAL A 40 -6.70 7.93 -0.53
N GLU A 41 -6.35 6.75 -0.09
CA GLU A 41 -6.50 6.36 1.32
C GLU A 41 -5.68 7.27 2.23
N LEU A 42 -4.42 7.53 1.87
CA LEU A 42 -3.56 8.44 2.61
C LEU A 42 -4.17 9.84 2.71
N ASN A 43 -4.71 10.35 1.60
CA ASN A 43 -5.35 11.66 1.60
C ASN A 43 -6.56 11.71 2.53
N LEU A 44 -7.36 10.65 2.58
CA LEU A 44 -8.49 10.57 3.51
C LEU A 44 -8.02 10.52 4.97
N LEU A 45 -6.93 9.81 5.26
CA LEU A 45 -6.34 9.76 6.60
C LEU A 45 -5.83 11.14 7.04
N ILE A 46 -5.23 11.90 6.11
CA ILE A 46 -4.80 13.27 6.39
C ILE A 46 -6.01 14.17 6.65
N ARG A 47 -7.04 14.09 5.83
CA ARG A 47 -8.26 14.90 5.98
C ARG A 47 -9.00 14.61 7.28
N SER A 48 -9.01 13.37 7.73
CA SER A 48 -9.67 12.98 8.98
C SER A 48 -8.86 13.32 10.23
N GLY A 49 -7.59 13.71 10.07
CA GLY A 49 -6.71 14.00 11.17
C GLY A 49 -6.00 12.79 11.78
N GLU A 50 -6.24 11.59 11.24
CA GLU A 50 -5.54 10.39 11.71
C GLU A 50 -4.04 10.41 11.36
N VAL A 51 -3.68 11.10 10.29
CA VAL A 51 -2.29 11.35 9.91
C VAL A 51 -2.09 12.87 9.90
N ALA A 52 -1.18 13.36 10.75
CA ALA A 52 -0.91 14.78 10.87
C ALA A 52 0.14 15.22 9.85
N VAL A 53 -0.24 16.19 8.99
CA VAL A 53 0.65 16.80 8.00
C VAL A 53 0.48 18.32 8.07
N ARG A 54 1.57 19.08 8.26
CA ARG A 54 1.53 20.54 8.39
C ARG A 54 1.24 21.23 7.06
N GLU A 55 1.98 20.84 6.01
CA GLU A 55 1.88 21.40 4.68
C GLU A 55 1.59 20.29 3.67
N VAL A 56 0.32 20.09 3.35
CA VAL A 56 -0.14 18.96 2.55
C VAL A 56 0.46 18.99 1.14
N GLY A 57 0.46 20.18 0.50
CA GLY A 57 1.04 20.31 -0.85
C GLY A 57 2.52 19.97 -0.89
N ALA A 58 3.30 20.51 0.05
CA ALA A 58 4.73 20.22 0.15
C ALA A 58 4.99 18.74 0.47
N PHE A 59 4.14 18.14 1.33
CA PHE A 59 4.23 16.73 1.65
C PHE A 59 4.09 15.87 0.40
N TYR A 60 3.06 16.10 -0.43
CA TYR A 60 2.86 15.30 -1.64
C TYR A 60 3.93 15.53 -2.69
N THR A 61 4.46 16.76 -2.80
CA THR A 61 5.59 17.02 -3.70
C THR A 61 6.81 16.21 -3.28
N ALA A 62 7.13 16.23 -1.99
CA ALA A 62 8.25 15.45 -1.44
C ALA A 62 8.02 13.94 -1.60
N LEU A 63 6.79 13.48 -1.39
CA LEU A 63 6.44 12.08 -1.57
C LEU A 63 6.65 11.64 -3.03
N GLY A 64 6.22 12.47 -4.00
CA GLY A 64 6.44 12.18 -5.42
C GLY A 64 7.91 12.03 -5.75
N ASN A 65 8.74 12.94 -5.24
CA ASN A 65 10.20 12.89 -5.43
C ASN A 65 10.81 11.63 -4.80
N LEU A 66 10.33 11.24 -3.61
CA LEU A 66 10.80 10.05 -2.92
C LEU A 66 10.47 8.78 -3.71
N LEU A 67 9.26 8.66 -4.20
CA LEU A 67 8.81 7.50 -4.98
C LEU A 67 9.62 7.37 -6.27
N GLU A 68 9.86 8.49 -6.95
CA GLU A 68 10.70 8.51 -8.15
C GLU A 68 12.15 8.12 -7.82
N TYR A 69 12.73 8.69 -6.78
CA TYR A 69 14.09 8.37 -6.34
C TYR A 69 14.23 6.88 -5.99
N ARG A 70 13.22 6.30 -5.36
CA ARG A 70 13.20 4.88 -4.97
C ARG A 70 12.78 3.95 -6.11
N ALA A 71 12.51 4.48 -7.30
CA ALA A 71 12.06 3.72 -8.46
C ALA A 71 10.79 2.89 -8.16
N VAL A 72 9.87 3.46 -7.38
CA VAL A 72 8.57 2.85 -7.10
C VAL A 72 7.60 3.27 -8.20
N ASP A 73 7.07 2.31 -8.92
CA ASP A 73 6.08 2.56 -9.97
C ASP A 73 4.68 2.69 -9.37
N LEU A 74 3.91 3.63 -9.90
CA LEU A 74 2.52 3.83 -9.52
C LEU A 74 1.65 2.98 -10.45
N LEU A 75 0.93 2.02 -9.87
CA LEU A 75 0.00 1.19 -10.63
C LEU A 75 -1.27 2.01 -10.92
N PRO A 76 -1.69 2.15 -12.19
CA PRO A 76 -2.91 2.88 -12.50
C PRO A 76 -4.16 2.13 -12.07
N SER A 77 -5.20 2.88 -11.71
CA SER A 77 -6.50 2.29 -11.35
C SER A 77 -7.20 1.72 -12.59
N LYS A 78 -7.92 0.61 -12.39
CA LYS A 78 -8.71 -0.05 -13.46
C LYS A 78 -10.07 -0.47 -12.92
N PRO A 79 -11.14 -0.41 -13.75
CA PRO A 79 -12.46 -0.91 -13.32
C PRO A 79 -12.44 -2.37 -12.85
N LEU A 80 -11.57 -3.20 -13.42
CA LEU A 80 -11.44 -4.61 -13.06
C LEU A 80 -11.06 -4.80 -11.58
N TYR A 81 -10.24 -3.88 -11.02
CA TYR A 81 -9.91 -3.94 -9.59
C TYR A 81 -11.15 -3.75 -8.72
N HIS A 82 -12.05 -2.84 -9.13
CA HIS A 82 -13.29 -2.59 -8.39
C HIS A 82 -14.24 -3.77 -8.44
N ALA A 83 -14.34 -4.43 -9.61
CA ALA A 83 -15.14 -5.65 -9.73
C ALA A 83 -14.62 -6.76 -8.82
N LYS A 84 -13.29 -6.97 -8.83
CA LYS A 84 -12.67 -7.98 -7.98
C LYS A 84 -12.79 -7.64 -6.49
N ALA A 85 -12.61 -6.36 -6.13
CA ALA A 85 -12.75 -5.89 -4.76
C ALA A 85 -14.17 -6.12 -4.22
N TYR A 86 -15.19 -5.85 -5.03
CA TYR A 86 -16.58 -6.12 -4.66
C TYR A 86 -16.79 -7.60 -4.33
N GLU A 87 -16.28 -8.49 -5.19
CA GLU A 87 -16.33 -9.94 -4.98
C GLU A 87 -15.64 -10.34 -3.67
N LEU A 88 -14.44 -9.79 -3.42
CA LEU A 88 -13.69 -10.07 -2.21
C LEU A 88 -14.42 -9.61 -0.94
N ARG A 89 -15.03 -8.42 -0.95
CA ARG A 89 -15.79 -7.93 0.20
C ARG A 89 -17.01 -8.79 0.51
N ARG A 90 -17.63 -9.36 -0.51
CA ARG A 90 -18.77 -10.28 -0.31
C ARG A 90 -18.33 -11.58 0.34
N ARG A 91 -17.15 -12.08 0.01
CA ARG A 91 -16.64 -13.37 0.48
C ARG A 91 -15.89 -13.24 1.82
N TYR A 92 -15.11 -12.18 2.00
CA TYR A 92 -14.25 -11.98 3.17
C TYR A 92 -14.69 -10.75 3.94
N LYS A 93 -15.48 -10.97 5.00
CA LYS A 93 -16.09 -9.88 5.77
C LYS A 93 -15.10 -9.05 6.58
N GLN A 94 -13.89 -9.58 6.83
CA GLN A 94 -12.83 -8.85 7.53
C GLN A 94 -12.22 -7.73 6.68
N LEU A 95 -12.38 -7.76 5.36
CA LEU A 95 -11.78 -6.75 4.48
C LEU A 95 -12.59 -5.45 4.50
N THR A 96 -11.91 -4.34 4.77
CA THR A 96 -12.48 -3.00 4.59
C THR A 96 -12.53 -2.64 3.11
N TYR A 97 -13.10 -1.49 2.81
CA TYR A 97 -13.19 -1.01 1.42
C TYR A 97 -11.81 -0.92 0.76
N PHE A 98 -10.86 -0.23 1.42
CA PHE A 98 -9.52 -0.08 0.85
C PHE A 98 -8.73 -1.40 0.86
N ASP A 99 -8.85 -2.21 1.91
CA ASP A 99 -8.21 -3.53 1.96
C ASP A 99 -8.60 -4.36 0.73
N SER A 100 -9.89 -4.36 0.40
CA SER A 100 -10.38 -5.13 -0.74
C SER A 100 -9.82 -4.63 -2.07
N LEU A 101 -9.64 -3.31 -2.20
CA LEU A 101 -9.07 -2.71 -3.41
C LEU A 101 -7.57 -3.02 -3.55
N HIS A 102 -6.81 -2.94 -2.46
CA HIS A 102 -5.39 -3.31 -2.48
C HIS A 102 -5.22 -4.80 -2.84
N ALA A 103 -6.02 -5.66 -2.21
CA ALA A 103 -5.98 -7.10 -2.49
C ALA A 103 -6.39 -7.40 -3.94
N ALA A 104 -7.43 -6.71 -4.44
CA ALA A 104 -7.89 -6.90 -5.82
C ALA A 104 -6.81 -6.53 -6.84
N ALA A 105 -6.15 -5.40 -6.66
CA ALA A 105 -5.07 -4.98 -7.54
C ALA A 105 -3.94 -6.02 -7.57
N SER A 106 -3.56 -6.52 -6.39
CA SER A 106 -2.53 -7.56 -6.26
C SER A 106 -2.93 -8.84 -7.01
N ILE A 107 -4.15 -9.31 -6.82
CA ILE A 107 -4.63 -10.54 -7.45
C ILE A 107 -4.70 -10.40 -8.97
N VAL A 108 -5.29 -9.30 -9.46
CA VAL A 108 -5.47 -9.07 -10.91
C VAL A 108 -4.12 -8.96 -11.61
N GLU A 109 -3.15 -8.27 -11.00
CA GLU A 109 -1.82 -8.09 -11.61
C GLU A 109 -0.87 -9.25 -11.30
N GLU A 110 -1.31 -10.23 -10.53
CA GLU A 110 -0.48 -11.36 -10.11
C GLU A 110 0.81 -10.89 -9.40
N ALA A 111 0.71 -9.77 -8.68
CA ALA A 111 1.80 -9.22 -7.89
C ALA A 111 1.61 -9.59 -6.42
N GLY A 112 2.68 -9.92 -5.72
CA GLY A 112 2.58 -10.17 -4.28
C GLY A 112 2.22 -8.91 -3.52
N LEU A 113 1.36 -9.02 -2.51
CA LEU A 113 0.98 -7.91 -1.63
C LEU A 113 1.83 -7.96 -0.36
N VAL A 114 2.49 -6.85 -0.06
CA VAL A 114 3.27 -6.70 1.18
C VAL A 114 2.58 -5.65 2.04
N SER A 115 2.18 -6.05 3.23
CA SER A 115 1.45 -5.19 4.17
C SER A 115 1.69 -5.66 5.61
N TYR A 116 1.68 -4.73 6.55
CA TYR A 116 1.73 -5.03 7.99
C TYR A 116 0.40 -5.59 8.51
N ASP A 117 -0.68 -5.41 7.76
CA ASP A 117 -2.01 -5.85 8.17
C ASP A 117 -2.21 -7.32 7.86
N ARG A 118 -2.40 -8.12 8.90
CA ARG A 118 -2.62 -9.57 8.78
C ARG A 118 -4.04 -9.95 8.34
N THR A 119 -4.91 -8.97 8.14
CA THR A 119 -6.26 -9.17 7.60
C THR A 119 -6.24 -9.88 6.24
N TYR A 120 -5.15 -9.74 5.50
CA TYR A 120 -4.98 -10.36 4.19
C TYR A 120 -4.66 -11.85 4.22
N THR A 121 -4.45 -12.42 5.40
CA THR A 121 -4.11 -13.84 5.55
C THR A 121 -5.27 -14.73 5.08
N ASN A 122 -4.95 -15.81 4.35
CA ASN A 122 -5.92 -16.81 3.89
C ASN A 122 -6.95 -16.33 2.87
N ILE A 123 -6.60 -15.33 2.08
CA ILE A 123 -7.44 -14.89 0.96
C ILE A 123 -7.02 -15.67 -0.30
N ALA A 124 -7.99 -16.32 -0.94
CA ALA A 124 -7.72 -17.14 -2.13
C ALA A 124 -7.09 -16.32 -3.25
N ASN A 125 -6.05 -16.87 -3.86
CA ASN A 125 -5.29 -16.28 -4.97
C ASN A 125 -4.48 -15.03 -4.60
N LEU A 126 -4.46 -14.62 -3.33
CA LEU A 126 -3.66 -13.50 -2.86
C LEU A 126 -2.32 -14.01 -2.33
N LYS A 127 -1.22 -13.55 -2.92
CA LYS A 127 0.13 -13.83 -2.43
C LYS A 127 0.51 -12.77 -1.41
N TYR A 128 0.01 -12.93 -0.19
CA TYR A 128 0.26 -11.97 0.88
C TYR A 128 1.51 -12.34 1.67
N ASN A 129 2.34 -11.33 1.95
CA ASN A 129 3.49 -11.46 2.83
C ASN A 129 3.61 -10.27 3.78
N HIS A 130 3.79 -10.57 5.05
CA HIS A 130 4.11 -9.53 6.03
C HIS A 130 5.56 -9.08 5.82
N PRO A 131 5.90 -7.77 5.96
CA PRO A 131 7.26 -7.27 5.76
C PRO A 131 8.33 -7.99 6.58
N ALA A 132 7.99 -8.48 7.77
CA ALA A 132 8.91 -9.22 8.64
C ALA A 132 9.49 -10.48 7.98
N LYS A 133 8.85 -10.99 6.94
CA LYS A 133 9.35 -12.14 6.18
C LYS A 133 10.68 -11.83 5.48
N TYR A 134 10.90 -10.58 5.13
CA TYR A 134 12.04 -10.16 4.30
C TYR A 134 13.17 -9.49 5.08
N VAL A 135 12.89 -9.05 6.28
CA VAL A 135 13.85 -8.24 7.06
C VAL A 135 14.03 -8.76 8.49
#